data_3620772b34da94c872a2eb428ff7743b
#
_entry.id   3620772b34da94c872a2eb428ff7743b
#
_cell.length_a   1.000
_cell.length_b   1.000
_cell.length_c   1.000
_cell.angle_alpha   90.00
_cell.angle_beta   90.00
_cell.angle_gamma   90.00
#
_symmetry.space_group_name_H-M   'P 1'
#
loop_
_entity.id
_entity.type
_entity.pdbx_description
1 polymer ?
#
loop_
_entity_poly.entity_id
_entity_poly.type
_entity_poly.pdbx_seq_one_letter_code
_entity_poly.pdbx_strand_id
1 'polypeptide(L)'
;MLKRLFRRFCHKILAEQGSYFMAENKRYSDYHIGVGTYGRPEIIYYDAGATLKIGNYCSIAPGVKILLGGEHHTEYVTTYPFSLLLGEATNLPGYPYGKGDVVIGNDVWIGQDAMILSGTRIGDGAVIAARSLVGRDVAPYSVVAGDPARHVKFRFPQETIDALIGIAWWDWPASEIKQAWPLLQSPGVDRFIAQYRR
;
A
#
# COMPACT_ATOMS: atom_id res chain seq x y z
N MET A 1 -13.54 29.22 -6.82
CA MET A 1 -14.64 28.84 -5.92
C MET A 1 -14.67 27.33 -5.68
N LEU A 2 -14.67 26.48 -6.69
CA LEU A 2 -14.69 24.99 -6.57
C LEU A 2 -13.54 24.40 -5.74
N LYS A 3 -12.29 24.87 -5.94
CA LYS A 3 -11.11 24.40 -5.18
C LYS A 3 -11.21 24.67 -3.67
N ARG A 4 -11.88 25.75 -3.28
CA ARG A 4 -12.10 26.13 -1.88
C ARG A 4 -13.21 25.29 -1.22
N LEU A 5 -14.22 24.91 -2.01
CA LEU A 5 -15.30 24.00 -1.56
C LEU A 5 -14.79 22.58 -1.38
N PHE A 6 -14.01 22.07 -2.33
CA PHE A 6 -13.38 20.73 -2.26
C PHE A 6 -12.43 20.62 -1.07
N ARG A 7 -11.63 21.67 -0.82
CA ARG A 7 -10.74 21.74 0.35
C ARG A 7 -11.52 21.75 1.67
N ARG A 8 -12.65 22.48 1.75
CA ARG A 8 -13.53 22.49 2.93
C ARG A 8 -14.26 21.17 3.14
N PHE A 9 -14.70 20.52 2.06
CA PHE A 9 -15.34 19.20 2.11
C PHE A 9 -14.36 18.13 2.59
N CYS A 10 -13.16 18.11 2.05
CA CYS A 10 -12.08 17.25 2.55
C CYS A 10 -11.76 17.53 4.03
N HIS A 11 -11.58 18.80 4.44
CA HIS A 11 -11.31 19.14 5.84
C HIS A 11 -12.44 18.73 6.81
N LYS A 12 -13.70 18.81 6.38
CA LYS A 12 -14.84 18.45 7.26
C LYS A 12 -14.95 16.95 7.48
N ILE A 13 -14.73 16.14 6.42
CA ILE A 13 -14.66 14.67 6.53
C ILE A 13 -13.45 14.24 7.37
N LEU A 14 -12.36 15.01 7.33
CA LEU A 14 -11.10 14.73 8.01
C LEU A 14 -11.13 15.03 9.52
N ALA A 15 -11.89 16.05 9.93
CA ALA A 15 -11.98 16.46 11.35
C ALA A 15 -12.73 15.44 12.23
N GLU A 16 -13.63 14.65 11.65
CA GLU A 16 -14.47 13.72 12.40
C GLU A 16 -13.81 12.36 12.67
N GLN A 17 -12.65 12.06 12.07
CA GLN A 17 -12.10 10.70 12.07
C GLN A 17 -10.57 10.58 12.35
N GLY A 18 -9.92 11.60 12.92
CA GLY A 18 -8.47 11.61 13.19
C GLY A 18 -7.64 12.15 12.01
N SER A 19 -6.30 12.14 12.12
CA SER A 19 -5.42 12.70 11.11
C SER A 19 -5.64 12.11 9.71
N TYR A 20 -5.48 12.97 8.70
CA TYR A 20 -5.49 12.58 7.29
C TYR A 20 -4.32 11.67 6.95
N PHE A 21 -3.17 11.94 7.53
CA PHE A 21 -1.98 11.12 7.37
C PHE A 21 -2.04 9.90 8.28
N MET A 22 -1.80 8.73 7.70
CA MET A 22 -1.94 7.46 8.41
C MET A 22 -0.94 7.32 9.57
N ALA A 23 0.29 7.82 9.40
CA ALA A 23 1.32 7.78 10.44
C ALA A 23 0.93 8.54 11.73
N GLU A 24 0.05 9.53 11.62
CA GLU A 24 -0.45 10.34 12.72
C GLU A 24 -1.77 9.80 13.28
N ASN A 25 -2.36 8.80 12.65
CA ASN A 25 -3.67 8.28 13.00
C ASN A 25 -3.53 7.05 13.92
N LYS A 26 -4.04 7.16 15.14
CA LYS A 26 -3.99 6.10 16.16
C LYS A 26 -4.53 4.75 15.69
N ARG A 27 -5.42 4.73 14.71
CA ARG A 27 -5.95 3.49 14.12
C ARG A 27 -4.86 2.59 13.53
N TYR A 28 -3.73 3.18 13.13
CA TYR A 28 -2.64 2.48 12.47
C TYR A 28 -1.35 2.43 13.30
N SER A 29 -1.43 2.72 14.62
CA SER A 29 -0.27 2.76 15.52
C SER A 29 0.51 1.45 15.61
N ASP A 30 -0.14 0.33 15.34
CA ASP A 30 0.44 -1.00 15.42
C ASP A 30 1.23 -1.38 14.15
N TYR A 31 1.22 -0.50 13.13
CA TYR A 31 1.83 -0.73 11.84
C TYR A 31 2.93 0.28 11.55
N HIS A 32 3.89 -0.10 10.69
CA HIS A 32 4.90 0.84 10.21
C HIS A 32 4.36 1.60 9.00
N ILE A 33 4.07 2.89 9.18
CA ILE A 33 3.53 3.76 8.12
C ILE A 33 4.49 4.93 7.89
N GLY A 34 4.91 5.10 6.64
CA GLY A 34 5.80 6.18 6.23
C GLY A 34 5.15 7.56 6.22
N VAL A 35 6.01 8.58 6.22
CA VAL A 35 5.61 9.99 6.24
C VAL A 35 4.83 10.37 4.96
N GLY A 36 3.84 11.24 5.09
CA GLY A 36 3.06 11.72 3.95
C GLY A 36 2.07 10.71 3.34
N THR A 37 2.09 9.45 3.78
CA THR A 37 1.14 8.43 3.35
C THR A 37 -0.23 8.72 3.91
N TYR A 38 -1.24 8.70 3.02
CA TYR A 38 -2.61 9.04 3.39
C TYR A 38 -3.64 8.04 2.87
N GLY A 39 -4.78 8.03 3.52
CA GLY A 39 -5.92 7.19 3.20
C GLY A 39 -6.50 6.52 4.43
N ARG A 40 -7.46 5.61 4.21
CA ARG A 40 -8.15 4.90 5.29
C ARG A 40 -8.47 3.47 4.88
N PRO A 41 -7.45 2.66 4.61
CA PRO A 41 -7.69 1.25 4.32
C PRO A 41 -8.29 0.55 5.54
N GLU A 42 -9.10 -0.45 5.27
CA GLU A 42 -9.50 -1.42 6.26
C GLU A 42 -8.41 -2.48 6.39
N ILE A 43 -7.81 -2.59 7.57
CA ILE A 43 -6.82 -3.63 7.88
C ILE A 43 -7.57 -4.78 8.54
N ILE A 44 -7.55 -5.95 7.90
CA ILE A 44 -8.24 -7.14 8.38
C ILE A 44 -7.17 -8.10 8.92
N TYR A 45 -7.11 -8.20 10.24
CA TYR A 45 -6.13 -9.01 10.95
C TYR A 45 -6.74 -10.33 11.42
N TYR A 46 -6.05 -11.43 11.17
CA TYR A 46 -6.51 -12.79 11.46
C TYR A 46 -5.63 -13.53 12.47
N ASP A 47 -4.88 -12.81 13.27
CA ASP A 47 -4.00 -13.35 14.32
C ASP A 47 -2.93 -14.34 13.83
N ALA A 48 -2.56 -14.24 12.57
CA ALA A 48 -1.55 -15.10 11.92
C ALA A 48 -0.11 -14.59 12.09
N GLY A 49 0.13 -13.63 12.99
CA GLY A 49 1.45 -13.04 13.25
C GLY A 49 1.97 -12.11 12.14
N ALA A 50 1.18 -11.86 11.08
CA ALA A 50 1.56 -10.98 9.99
C ALA A 50 1.41 -9.51 10.37
N THR A 51 2.26 -8.63 9.82
CA THR A 51 2.18 -7.18 10.01
C THR A 51 2.11 -6.43 8.68
N LEU A 52 1.88 -5.10 8.77
CA LEU A 52 1.80 -4.19 7.63
C LEU A 52 2.93 -3.16 7.70
N LYS A 53 3.63 -3.00 6.58
CA LYS A 53 4.58 -1.91 6.37
C LYS A 53 4.19 -1.15 5.11
N ILE A 54 4.06 0.18 5.22
CA ILE A 54 3.79 1.07 4.09
C ILE A 54 4.86 2.16 4.09
N GLY A 55 5.46 2.40 2.94
CA GLY A 55 6.47 3.43 2.74
C GLY A 55 5.91 4.86 2.76
N ASN A 56 6.74 5.79 2.34
CA ASN A 56 6.47 7.22 2.32
C ASN A 56 5.60 7.63 1.12
N TYR A 57 4.79 8.67 1.29
CA TYR A 57 4.04 9.37 0.22
C TYR A 57 3.10 8.49 -0.59
N CYS A 58 2.57 7.41 -0.02
CA CYS A 58 1.57 6.58 -0.66
C CYS A 58 0.18 7.22 -0.66
N SER A 59 -0.57 6.99 -1.73
CA SER A 59 -1.95 7.45 -1.91
C SER A 59 -2.90 6.25 -1.87
N ILE A 60 -3.74 6.15 -0.85
CA ILE A 60 -4.64 5.01 -0.67
C ILE A 60 -6.08 5.50 -0.74
N ALA A 61 -6.81 5.03 -1.76
CA ALA A 61 -8.19 5.43 -2.01
C ALA A 61 -9.18 4.78 -1.00
N PRO A 62 -10.42 5.29 -0.91
CA PRO A 62 -11.45 4.69 -0.08
C PRO A 62 -11.77 3.24 -0.46
N GLY A 63 -12.22 2.44 0.52
CA GLY A 63 -12.64 1.06 0.31
C GLY A 63 -11.51 0.04 0.13
N VAL A 64 -10.25 0.47 0.18
CA VAL A 64 -9.10 -0.45 0.11
C VAL A 64 -9.09 -1.35 1.34
N LYS A 65 -8.88 -2.66 1.10
CA LYS A 65 -8.74 -3.70 2.13
C LYS A 65 -7.35 -4.31 2.08
N ILE A 66 -6.74 -4.50 3.24
CA ILE A 66 -5.45 -5.17 3.38
C ILE A 66 -5.62 -6.31 4.38
N LEU A 67 -5.37 -7.54 3.92
CA LEU A 67 -5.54 -8.75 4.70
C LEU A 67 -4.21 -9.17 5.30
N LEU A 68 -4.18 -9.42 6.60
CA LEU A 68 -3.02 -9.91 7.33
C LEU A 68 -3.31 -11.32 7.85
N GLY A 69 -3.21 -12.31 6.97
CA GLY A 69 -3.60 -13.69 7.22
C GLY A 69 -5.00 -14.02 6.72
N GLY A 70 -5.61 -15.05 7.34
CA GLY A 70 -6.97 -15.50 7.00
C GLY A 70 -7.00 -16.57 5.91
N GLU A 71 -5.85 -17.10 5.51
CA GLU A 71 -5.75 -18.22 4.60
C GLU A 71 -6.10 -19.54 5.32
N HIS A 72 -6.49 -20.51 4.50
CA HIS A 72 -6.69 -21.89 4.90
C HIS A 72 -5.75 -22.80 4.13
N HIS A 73 -5.33 -23.90 4.76
CA HIS A 73 -4.49 -24.93 4.15
C HIS A 73 -5.27 -25.73 3.12
N THR A 74 -5.13 -25.37 1.84
CA THR A 74 -5.84 -26.03 0.75
C THR A 74 -5.28 -27.40 0.42
N GLU A 75 -4.09 -27.73 0.89
CA GLU A 75 -3.41 -29.01 0.77
C GLU A 75 -3.80 -30.03 1.87
N TYR A 76 -4.57 -29.59 2.88
CA TYR A 76 -5.08 -30.49 3.91
C TYR A 76 -6.33 -31.24 3.42
N VAL A 77 -6.66 -32.38 4.03
CA VAL A 77 -7.89 -33.13 3.76
C VAL A 77 -9.14 -32.27 3.95
N THR A 78 -9.09 -31.36 4.93
CA THR A 78 -10.13 -30.37 5.18
C THR A 78 -9.52 -28.99 5.33
N THR A 79 -10.19 -27.99 4.82
CA THR A 79 -9.86 -26.59 5.06
C THR A 79 -10.46 -26.07 6.37
N TYR A 80 -11.24 -26.85 7.10
CA TYR A 80 -11.89 -26.43 8.33
C TYR A 80 -10.89 -26.27 9.47
N PRO A 81 -10.81 -25.11 10.13
CA PRO A 81 -9.78 -24.82 11.13
C PRO A 81 -10.21 -25.32 12.54
N PHE A 82 -10.23 -26.63 12.73
CA PHE A 82 -10.65 -27.24 14.00
C PHE A 82 -9.94 -26.64 15.21
N SER A 83 -8.63 -26.39 15.11
CA SER A 83 -7.81 -25.86 16.22
C SER A 83 -8.20 -24.45 16.66
N LEU A 84 -8.82 -23.65 15.78
CA LEU A 84 -9.29 -22.31 16.12
C LEU A 84 -10.69 -22.29 16.73
N LEU A 85 -11.53 -23.28 16.37
CA LEU A 85 -12.95 -23.21 16.65
C LEU A 85 -13.41 -24.20 17.73
N LEU A 86 -12.65 -25.28 17.95
CA LEU A 86 -13.01 -26.33 18.90
C LEU A 86 -11.96 -26.49 19.97
N GLY A 87 -12.32 -26.24 21.24
CA GLY A 87 -11.41 -26.32 22.38
C GLY A 87 -10.69 -27.66 22.55
N GLU A 88 -11.31 -28.76 22.12
CA GLU A 88 -10.72 -30.09 22.13
C GLU A 88 -9.59 -30.27 21.11
N ALA A 89 -9.55 -29.42 20.07
CA ALA A 89 -8.60 -29.49 18.98
C ALA A 89 -7.47 -28.41 19.05
N THR A 90 -7.36 -27.67 20.15
CA THR A 90 -6.40 -26.55 20.30
C THR A 90 -4.94 -26.94 20.11
N ASN A 91 -4.58 -28.21 20.33
CA ASN A 91 -3.21 -28.72 20.16
C ASN A 91 -2.88 -29.13 18.71
N LEU A 92 -3.84 -29.06 17.78
CA LEU A 92 -3.58 -29.36 16.38
C LEU A 92 -2.83 -28.19 15.73
N PRO A 93 -1.75 -28.44 14.97
CA PRO A 93 -0.98 -27.42 14.31
C PRO A 93 -1.71 -26.85 13.09
N GLY A 94 -1.21 -25.71 12.56
CA GLY A 94 -1.56 -25.18 11.25
C GLY A 94 -2.39 -23.90 11.25
N TYR A 95 -3.02 -23.56 12.35
CA TYR A 95 -3.83 -22.33 12.42
C TYR A 95 -3.50 -21.51 13.68
N PRO A 96 -3.66 -20.16 13.63
CA PRO A 96 -4.01 -19.35 12.45
C PRO A 96 -2.93 -19.42 11.37
N TYR A 97 -3.32 -19.21 10.10
CA TYR A 97 -2.41 -19.29 8.95
C TYR A 97 -2.45 -18.01 8.10
N GLY A 98 -1.30 -17.63 7.58
CA GLY A 98 -1.12 -16.49 6.68
C GLY A 98 0.19 -16.60 5.91
N LYS A 99 0.27 -15.90 4.78
CA LYS A 99 1.46 -15.91 3.91
C LYS A 99 2.54 -14.92 4.35
N GLY A 100 2.33 -14.24 5.49
CA GLY A 100 3.26 -13.29 6.08
C GLY A 100 2.85 -11.84 5.86
N ASP A 101 3.82 -10.93 6.06
CA ASP A 101 3.63 -9.49 6.06
C ASP A 101 3.17 -8.96 4.71
N VAL A 102 2.36 -7.90 4.74
CA VAL A 102 2.15 -7.04 3.58
C VAL A 102 3.15 -5.89 3.63
N VAL A 103 3.94 -5.74 2.55
CA VAL A 103 4.94 -4.69 2.44
C VAL A 103 4.64 -3.83 1.21
N ILE A 104 4.34 -2.57 1.42
CA ILE A 104 4.06 -1.59 0.37
C ILE A 104 5.20 -0.58 0.37
N GLY A 105 5.84 -0.39 -0.77
CA GLY A 105 6.93 0.58 -0.95
C GLY A 105 6.48 2.03 -0.89
N ASN A 106 7.29 2.91 -1.41
CA ASN A 106 7.07 4.36 -1.41
C ASN A 106 6.36 4.82 -2.69
N ASP A 107 5.69 5.98 -2.66
CA ASP A 107 5.01 6.58 -3.82
C ASP A 107 4.02 5.62 -4.51
N VAL A 108 3.43 4.70 -3.76
CA VAL A 108 2.45 3.74 -4.29
C VAL A 108 1.06 4.36 -4.34
N TRP A 109 0.38 4.18 -5.46
CA TRP A 109 -1.04 4.55 -5.58
C TRP A 109 -1.92 3.30 -5.60
N ILE A 110 -2.82 3.19 -4.61
CA ILE A 110 -3.80 2.11 -4.51
C ILE A 110 -5.18 2.68 -4.80
N GLY A 111 -5.77 2.23 -5.90
CA GLY A 111 -7.09 2.65 -6.38
C GLY A 111 -8.22 2.15 -5.50
N GLN A 112 -9.38 2.77 -5.67
CA GLN A 112 -10.59 2.54 -4.89
C GLN A 112 -11.02 1.06 -4.89
N ASP A 113 -11.45 0.56 -3.73
CA ASP A 113 -11.96 -0.81 -3.53
C ASP A 113 -10.96 -1.92 -3.90
N ALA A 114 -9.67 -1.63 -4.03
CA ALA A 114 -8.65 -2.66 -4.22
C ALA A 114 -8.47 -3.50 -2.96
N MET A 115 -8.11 -4.78 -3.15
CA MET A 115 -7.83 -5.72 -2.06
C MET A 115 -6.40 -6.27 -2.17
N ILE A 116 -5.64 -6.20 -1.08
CA ILE A 116 -4.27 -6.70 -0.99
C ILE A 116 -4.25 -7.90 -0.04
N LEU A 117 -3.79 -9.03 -0.54
CA LEU A 117 -3.71 -10.27 0.24
C LEU A 117 -2.41 -10.37 1.04
N SER A 118 -2.41 -11.18 2.08
CA SER A 118 -1.25 -11.40 2.95
C SER A 118 -0.04 -11.94 2.18
N GLY A 119 1.16 -11.64 2.66
CA GLY A 119 2.43 -12.02 2.03
C GLY A 119 2.79 -11.23 0.76
N THR A 120 1.99 -10.24 0.36
CA THR A 120 2.21 -9.47 -0.88
C THR A 120 3.22 -8.34 -0.67
N ARG A 121 4.16 -8.18 -1.60
CA ARG A 121 5.09 -7.05 -1.69
C ARG A 121 4.74 -6.18 -2.89
N ILE A 122 4.58 -4.88 -2.66
CA ILE A 122 4.31 -3.88 -3.70
C ILE A 122 5.50 -2.93 -3.76
N GLY A 123 6.17 -2.89 -4.91
CA GLY A 123 7.37 -2.06 -5.11
C GLY A 123 7.07 -0.58 -5.21
N ASP A 124 8.11 0.24 -5.05
CA ASP A 124 8.04 1.70 -5.09
C ASP A 124 7.41 2.21 -6.38
N GLY A 125 6.62 3.26 -6.29
CA GLY A 125 5.99 3.89 -7.43
C GLY A 125 4.94 3.05 -8.17
N ALA A 126 4.56 1.87 -7.65
CA ALA A 126 3.56 1.01 -8.27
C ALA A 126 2.16 1.63 -8.22
N VAL A 127 1.32 1.23 -9.16
CA VAL A 127 -0.09 1.62 -9.25
C VAL A 127 -0.95 0.37 -9.24
N ILE A 128 -1.84 0.29 -8.27
CA ILE A 128 -2.87 -0.73 -8.18
C ILE A 128 -4.18 -0.09 -8.67
N ALA A 129 -4.73 -0.58 -9.76
CA ALA A 129 -5.98 -0.07 -10.31
C ALA A 129 -7.15 -0.33 -9.36
N ALA A 130 -8.21 0.47 -9.50
CA ALA A 130 -9.41 0.31 -8.69
C ALA A 130 -10.00 -1.10 -8.83
N ARG A 131 -10.54 -1.66 -7.72
CA ARG A 131 -11.16 -2.98 -7.65
C ARG A 131 -10.25 -4.16 -8.04
N SER A 132 -8.92 -4.00 -7.93
CA SER A 132 -7.97 -5.07 -8.20
C SER A 132 -7.77 -5.96 -6.98
N LEU A 133 -7.66 -7.28 -7.20
CA LEU A 133 -7.27 -8.25 -6.17
C LEU A 133 -5.79 -8.61 -6.35
N VAL A 134 -4.94 -8.13 -5.44
CA VAL A 134 -3.49 -8.31 -5.48
C VAL A 134 -3.09 -9.41 -4.51
N GLY A 135 -2.69 -10.56 -5.04
CA GLY A 135 -2.24 -11.73 -4.28
C GLY A 135 -0.85 -12.22 -4.69
N ARG A 136 -0.09 -11.40 -5.41
CA ARG A 136 1.31 -11.66 -5.82
C ARG A 136 2.09 -10.35 -5.77
N ASP A 137 3.41 -10.47 -5.69
CA ASP A 137 4.31 -9.32 -5.70
C ASP A 137 4.14 -8.46 -6.96
N VAL A 138 4.24 -7.16 -6.76
CA VAL A 138 4.12 -6.13 -7.80
C VAL A 138 5.46 -5.42 -7.94
N ALA A 139 6.02 -5.44 -9.14
CA ALA A 139 7.31 -4.81 -9.42
C ALA A 139 7.23 -3.28 -9.24
N PRO A 140 8.35 -2.60 -8.91
CA PRO A 140 8.40 -1.15 -8.85
C PRO A 140 7.92 -0.49 -10.14
N TYR A 141 7.21 0.63 -10.01
CA TYR A 141 6.64 1.40 -11.12
C TYR A 141 5.74 0.59 -12.08
N SER A 142 5.27 -0.58 -11.66
CA SER A 142 4.32 -1.39 -12.40
C SER A 142 2.89 -0.89 -12.19
N VAL A 143 2.08 -0.93 -13.23
CA VAL A 143 0.64 -0.74 -13.19
C VAL A 143 -0.01 -2.11 -13.27
N VAL A 144 -0.78 -2.50 -12.26
CA VAL A 144 -1.51 -3.76 -12.24
C VAL A 144 -3.00 -3.52 -12.14
N ALA A 145 -3.80 -4.40 -12.76
CA ALA A 145 -5.26 -4.30 -12.76
C ALA A 145 -5.93 -5.68 -12.81
N GLY A 146 -7.16 -5.76 -12.33
CA GLY A 146 -8.04 -6.92 -12.45
C GLY A 146 -8.16 -7.78 -11.19
N ASP A 147 -9.01 -8.79 -11.29
CA ASP A 147 -9.24 -9.83 -10.27
C ASP A 147 -9.09 -11.21 -10.93
N PRO A 148 -7.98 -11.93 -10.68
CA PRO A 148 -6.78 -11.50 -9.97
C PRO A 148 -5.97 -10.47 -10.77
N ALA A 149 -5.27 -9.54 -10.06
CA ALA A 149 -4.49 -8.49 -10.67
C ALA A 149 -3.37 -9.03 -11.56
N ARG A 150 -3.19 -8.42 -12.73
CA ARG A 150 -2.12 -8.72 -13.70
C ARG A 150 -1.38 -7.46 -14.09
N HIS A 151 -0.13 -7.62 -14.45
CA HIS A 151 0.67 -6.53 -15.00
C HIS A 151 0.04 -6.00 -16.29
N VAL A 152 -0.14 -4.69 -16.36
CA VAL A 152 -0.68 -3.99 -17.53
C VAL A 152 0.46 -3.32 -18.29
N LYS A 153 1.27 -2.53 -17.58
CA LYS A 153 2.43 -1.81 -18.14
C LYS A 153 3.32 -1.31 -17.02
N PHE A 154 4.52 -0.90 -17.37
CA PHE A 154 5.30 -0.01 -16.50
C PHE A 154 4.93 1.46 -16.72
N ARG A 155 5.09 2.29 -15.69
CA ARG A 155 4.89 3.75 -15.77
C ARG A 155 5.89 4.41 -16.72
N PHE A 156 7.12 3.89 -16.73
CA PHE A 156 8.26 4.42 -17.45
C PHE A 156 9.12 3.28 -18.06
N PRO A 157 10.04 3.57 -19.01
CA PRO A 157 11.07 2.64 -19.43
C PRO A 157 11.98 2.21 -18.27
N GLN A 158 12.61 1.04 -18.36
CA GLN A 158 13.42 0.46 -17.28
C GLN A 158 14.54 1.39 -16.80
N GLU A 159 15.25 2.03 -17.73
CA GLU A 159 16.32 2.98 -17.38
C GLU A 159 15.83 4.16 -16.53
N THR A 160 14.64 4.67 -16.84
CA THR A 160 13.96 5.72 -16.05
C THR A 160 13.58 5.21 -14.68
N ILE A 161 13.05 3.98 -14.58
CA ILE A 161 12.69 3.34 -13.32
C ILE A 161 13.92 3.19 -12.42
N ASP A 162 15.03 2.68 -12.98
CA ASP A 162 16.28 2.49 -12.24
C ASP A 162 16.84 3.83 -11.72
N ALA A 163 16.77 4.87 -12.54
CA ALA A 163 17.16 6.22 -12.14
C ALA A 163 16.28 6.77 -11.00
N LEU A 164 14.96 6.61 -11.10
CA LEU A 164 14.02 7.08 -10.07
C LEU A 164 14.18 6.34 -8.74
N ILE A 165 14.41 5.02 -8.78
CA ILE A 165 14.73 4.21 -7.58
C ILE A 165 16.04 4.68 -6.97
N GLY A 166 17.08 4.94 -7.79
CA GLY A 166 18.38 5.44 -7.31
C GLY A 166 18.31 6.85 -6.71
N ILE A 167 17.40 7.69 -7.20
CA ILE A 167 17.15 9.04 -6.67
C ILE A 167 16.41 8.97 -5.32
N ALA A 168 15.47 8.07 -5.16
CA ALA A 168 14.67 7.82 -3.95
C ALA A 168 14.19 9.11 -3.27
N TRP A 169 13.53 9.99 -4.03
CA TRP A 169 13.12 11.33 -3.58
C TRP A 169 12.24 11.32 -2.31
N TRP A 170 11.55 10.22 -2.06
CA TRP A 170 10.69 10.03 -0.89
C TRP A 170 11.48 9.93 0.44
N ASP A 171 12.80 9.76 0.37
CA ASP A 171 13.68 9.72 1.55
C ASP A 171 14.37 11.07 1.81
N TRP A 172 14.12 12.08 0.97
CA TRP A 172 14.73 13.38 1.13
C TRP A 172 14.15 14.17 2.30
N PRO A 173 14.91 15.12 2.86
CA PRO A 173 14.36 16.09 3.79
C PRO A 173 13.18 16.86 3.19
N ALA A 174 12.18 17.18 4.01
CA ALA A 174 10.96 17.86 3.57
C ALA A 174 11.24 19.19 2.84
N SER A 175 12.33 19.89 3.19
CA SER A 175 12.78 21.12 2.52
C SER A 175 13.21 20.88 1.08
N GLU A 176 13.91 19.78 0.79
CA GLU A 176 14.31 19.39 -0.58
C GLU A 176 13.11 18.97 -1.41
N ILE A 177 12.23 18.15 -0.84
CA ILE A 177 10.98 17.74 -1.51
C ILE A 177 10.15 18.96 -1.90
N LYS A 178 10.04 19.96 -1.00
CA LYS A 178 9.31 21.20 -1.28
C LYS A 178 9.91 21.97 -2.45
N GLN A 179 11.23 22.02 -2.56
CA GLN A 179 11.92 22.67 -3.68
C GLN A 179 11.69 21.89 -4.99
N ALA A 180 11.58 20.56 -4.92
CA ALA A 180 11.38 19.69 -6.06
C ALA A 180 9.92 19.60 -6.55
N TRP A 181 8.91 20.11 -5.80
CA TRP A 181 7.50 20.02 -6.17
C TRP A 181 7.17 20.39 -7.62
N PRO A 182 7.73 21.48 -8.20
CA PRO A 182 7.42 21.84 -9.59
C PRO A 182 7.83 20.76 -10.60
N LEU A 183 8.89 19.99 -10.31
CA LEU A 183 9.34 18.88 -11.16
C LEU A 183 8.63 17.58 -10.82
N LEU A 184 8.46 17.24 -9.53
CA LEU A 184 7.75 16.06 -9.08
C LEU A 184 6.30 16.01 -9.59
N GLN A 185 5.64 17.17 -9.74
CA GLN A 185 4.27 17.28 -10.25
C GLN A 185 4.21 17.76 -11.71
N SER A 186 5.20 17.40 -12.51
CA SER A 186 5.25 17.73 -13.94
C SER A 186 5.40 16.48 -14.81
N PRO A 187 5.03 16.52 -16.08
CA PRO A 187 5.24 15.40 -17.01
C PRO A 187 6.71 15.23 -17.42
N GLY A 188 7.61 16.08 -16.94
CA GLY A 188 9.03 16.13 -17.37
C GLY A 188 9.92 15.21 -16.51
N VAL A 189 9.72 13.90 -16.51
CA VAL A 189 10.54 12.95 -15.74
C VAL A 189 12.03 13.06 -16.08
N ASP A 190 12.38 13.28 -17.34
CA ASP A 190 13.77 13.42 -17.77
C ASP A 190 14.46 14.65 -17.17
N ARG A 191 13.72 15.76 -17.02
CA ARG A 191 14.22 16.97 -16.35
C ARG A 191 14.48 16.73 -14.87
N PHE A 192 13.58 15.99 -14.23
CA PHE A 192 13.74 15.60 -12.84
C PHE A 192 14.99 14.74 -12.64
N ILE A 193 15.15 13.72 -13.48
CA ILE A 193 16.33 12.84 -13.44
C ILE A 193 17.62 13.63 -13.73
N ALA A 194 17.62 14.47 -14.78
CA ALA A 194 18.79 15.27 -15.13
C ALA A 194 19.26 16.18 -14.00
N GLN A 195 18.31 16.70 -13.18
CA GLN A 195 18.62 17.59 -12.08
C GLN A 195 19.08 16.85 -10.81
N TYR A 196 18.57 15.63 -10.57
CA TYR A 196 18.71 14.95 -9.27
C TYR A 196 19.44 13.61 -9.33
N ARG A 197 19.79 13.10 -10.49
CA ARG A 197 20.64 11.91 -10.63
C ARG A 197 22.06 12.28 -10.15
N ARG A 198 22.47 11.69 -9.05
CA ARG A 198 23.84 11.80 -8.49
C ARG A 198 24.75 10.74 -9.03
#